data_7dc7f1f44afff1caa4975f9b84a20b03
#
_entry.id   7dc7f1f44afff1caa4975f9b84a20b03
#
_cell.length_a   1.000
_cell.length_b   1.000
_cell.length_c   1.000
_cell.angle_alpha   90.00
_cell.angle_beta   90.00
_cell.angle_gamma   90.00
#
_symmetry.space_group_name_H-M   'P 1'
#
loop_
_entity.id
_entity.type
_entity.pdbx_description
1 polymer ?
#
loop_
_entity_poly.entity_id
_entity_poly.type
_entity_poly.pdbx_seq_one_letter_code
_entity_poly.pdbx_strand_id
1 'polypeptide(L)'
;MSALYLFPTEGEAARFRQLRPDACVEVVGVGMAEAGAMAAEYVARYAPKRVILAGIAGACDEQLQVGECVVVVSDCVAGLPNACRIDYKGEAWGELPRATSFTVNRTGESLSLNQVTQDTLPAIEQMEGAAVAALCRSVGVEYLHLRAISNRVSDKRSEWRVPQAIDALTAVLLDMCRESGM
;
A
#
# COMPACT_ATOMS: atom_id res chain seq x y z
N MET A 1 19.26 -1.36 9.84
CA MET A 1 18.32 -0.22 9.62
C MET A 1 16.98 -0.57 10.23
N SER A 2 16.24 0.38 10.86
CA SER A 2 14.96 0.10 11.53
C SER A 2 13.82 -0.07 10.53
N ALA A 3 13.57 0.90 9.65
CA ALA A 3 12.49 0.88 8.67
C ALA A 3 12.95 1.30 7.28
N LEU A 4 12.37 0.66 6.25
CA LEU A 4 12.51 0.99 4.84
C LEU A 4 11.14 1.38 4.32
N TYR A 5 11.01 2.61 3.81
CA TYR A 5 9.78 3.14 3.23
C TYR A 5 9.80 2.94 1.71
N LEU A 6 8.82 2.23 1.20
CA LEU A 6 8.67 1.93 -0.23
C LEU A 6 7.45 2.64 -0.79
N PHE A 7 7.61 3.30 -1.94
CA PHE A 7 6.53 3.98 -2.64
C PHE A 7 6.46 3.50 -4.09
N PRO A 8 5.27 3.43 -4.70
CA PRO A 8 5.15 3.04 -6.11
C PRO A 8 5.79 4.05 -7.06
N THR A 9 5.71 5.35 -6.76
CA THR A 9 6.17 6.41 -7.65
C THR A 9 6.95 7.50 -6.91
N GLU A 10 7.79 8.21 -7.65
CA GLU A 10 8.50 9.39 -7.13
C GLU A 10 7.54 10.49 -6.67
N GLY A 11 6.40 10.65 -7.38
CA GLY A 11 5.38 11.63 -6.99
C GLY A 11 4.77 11.37 -5.62
N GLU A 12 4.62 10.09 -5.23
CA GLU A 12 4.11 9.71 -3.90
C GLU A 12 5.19 9.83 -2.81
N ALA A 13 6.46 9.57 -3.16
CA ALA A 13 7.59 9.59 -2.23
C ALA A 13 8.10 11.00 -1.90
N ALA A 14 8.05 11.92 -2.87
CA ALA A 14 8.79 13.18 -2.86
C ALA A 14 8.53 14.02 -1.60
N ARG A 15 7.26 14.19 -1.22
CA ARG A 15 6.90 15.02 -0.07
C ARG A 15 7.39 14.43 1.25
N PHE A 16 7.23 13.14 1.45
CA PHE A 16 7.74 12.47 2.66
C PHE A 16 9.26 12.50 2.72
N ARG A 17 9.95 12.21 1.61
CA ARG A 17 11.41 12.28 1.51
C ARG A 17 11.95 13.68 1.80
N GLN A 18 11.28 14.74 1.35
CA GLN A 18 11.66 16.12 1.64
C GLN A 18 11.55 16.46 3.14
N LEU A 19 10.49 15.98 3.81
CA LEU A 19 10.23 16.27 5.22
C LEU A 19 11.00 15.35 6.19
N ARG A 20 11.46 14.19 5.70
CA ARG A 20 12.25 13.22 6.44
C ARG A 20 13.48 12.78 5.63
N PRO A 21 14.46 13.68 5.45
CA PRO A 21 15.68 13.38 4.68
C PRO A 21 16.56 12.30 5.34
N ASP A 22 16.32 12.01 6.61
CA ASP A 22 16.95 10.95 7.41
C ASP A 22 16.29 9.57 7.22
N ALA A 23 15.08 9.50 6.68
CA ALA A 23 14.39 8.24 6.41
C ALA A 23 14.94 7.54 5.16
N CYS A 24 15.02 6.21 5.21
CA CYS A 24 15.35 5.43 4.02
C CYS A 24 14.09 5.28 3.15
N VAL A 25 14.04 6.02 2.06
CA VAL A 25 12.88 6.11 1.15
C VAL A 25 13.30 5.67 -0.25
N GLU A 26 12.65 4.64 -0.78
CA GLU A 26 12.91 4.09 -2.11
C GLU A 26 11.62 3.97 -2.94
N VAL A 27 11.78 4.01 -4.26
CA VAL A 27 10.69 3.87 -5.22
C VAL A 27 10.78 2.50 -5.88
N VAL A 28 9.69 1.73 -5.78
CA VAL A 28 9.64 0.34 -6.26
C VAL A 28 9.03 0.18 -7.65
N GLY A 29 8.46 1.24 -8.23
CA GLY A 29 7.74 1.14 -9.49
C GLY A 29 6.27 0.72 -9.32
N VAL A 30 5.51 0.83 -10.40
CA VAL A 30 4.09 0.50 -10.45
C VAL A 30 3.90 -0.93 -10.94
N GLY A 31 3.02 -1.67 -10.27
CA GLY A 31 2.65 -3.03 -10.62
C GLY A 31 3.50 -4.10 -9.93
N MET A 32 2.94 -5.30 -9.82
CA MET A 32 3.50 -6.39 -9.02
C MET A 32 4.92 -6.81 -9.44
N ALA A 33 5.19 -6.87 -10.73
CA ALA A 33 6.48 -7.37 -11.24
C ALA A 33 7.62 -6.42 -10.84
N GLU A 34 7.46 -5.13 -11.13
CA GLU A 34 8.44 -4.10 -10.82
C GLU A 34 8.60 -3.94 -9.31
N ALA A 35 7.48 -3.77 -8.60
CA ALA A 35 7.50 -3.60 -7.15
C ALA A 35 8.14 -4.79 -6.42
N GLY A 36 7.87 -6.01 -6.86
CA GLY A 36 8.48 -7.21 -6.29
C GLY A 36 9.99 -7.28 -6.52
N ALA A 37 10.45 -6.98 -7.74
CA ALA A 37 11.87 -7.00 -8.10
C ALA A 37 12.67 -5.93 -7.34
N MET A 38 12.18 -4.68 -7.36
CA MET A 38 12.86 -3.57 -6.68
C MET A 38 12.83 -3.70 -5.16
N ALA A 39 11.70 -4.14 -4.59
CA ALA A 39 11.63 -4.41 -3.15
C ALA A 39 12.64 -5.49 -2.72
N ALA A 40 12.82 -6.55 -3.52
CA ALA A 40 13.82 -7.59 -3.24
C ALA A 40 15.25 -7.03 -3.24
N GLU A 41 15.57 -6.18 -4.21
CA GLU A 41 16.88 -5.52 -4.27
C GLU A 41 17.10 -4.64 -3.03
N TYR A 42 16.12 -3.79 -2.67
CA TYR A 42 16.27 -2.87 -1.55
C TYR A 42 16.30 -3.59 -0.19
N VAL A 43 15.48 -4.63 0.00
CA VAL A 43 15.54 -5.45 1.23
C VAL A 43 16.90 -6.14 1.36
N ALA A 44 17.46 -6.68 0.28
CA ALA A 44 18.81 -7.27 0.29
C ALA A 44 19.90 -6.22 0.57
N ARG A 45 19.77 -5.02 0.02
CA ARG A 45 20.74 -3.92 0.17
C ARG A 45 20.74 -3.33 1.58
N TYR A 46 19.57 -3.09 2.15
CA TYR A 46 19.43 -2.34 3.39
C TYR A 46 19.21 -3.21 4.63
N ALA A 47 18.85 -4.47 4.48
CA ALA A 47 18.53 -5.42 5.55
C ALA A 47 17.63 -4.77 6.65
N PRO A 48 16.45 -4.21 6.29
CA PRO A 48 15.59 -3.53 7.23
C PRO A 48 14.93 -4.52 8.19
N LYS A 49 14.58 -4.06 9.40
CA LYS A 49 13.73 -4.84 10.31
C LYS A 49 12.26 -4.82 9.87
N ARG A 50 11.83 -3.70 9.28
CA ARG A 50 10.46 -3.47 8.80
C ARG A 50 10.46 -2.81 7.43
N VAL A 51 9.57 -3.26 6.56
CA VAL A 51 9.20 -2.60 5.31
C VAL A 51 7.84 -1.92 5.50
N ILE A 52 7.74 -0.66 5.11
CA ILE A 52 6.51 0.12 5.08
C ILE A 52 6.22 0.45 3.63
N LEU A 53 5.24 -0.24 3.04
CA LEU A 53 4.75 0.10 1.70
C LEU A 53 3.67 1.18 1.85
N ALA A 54 3.90 2.34 1.26
CA ALA A 54 3.02 3.49 1.34
C ALA A 54 2.68 4.00 -0.07
N GLY A 55 1.41 4.34 -0.30
CA GLY A 55 0.97 4.83 -1.61
C GLY A 55 -0.50 5.22 -1.62
N ILE A 56 -1.01 5.53 -2.80
CA ILE A 56 -2.44 5.81 -3.01
C ILE A 56 -3.21 4.55 -3.42
N ALA A 57 -4.54 4.59 -3.28
CA ALA A 57 -5.43 3.50 -3.68
C ALA A 57 -6.81 4.03 -4.11
N GLY A 58 -7.54 3.20 -4.86
CA GLY A 58 -8.95 3.41 -5.13
C GLY A 58 -9.85 2.69 -4.12
N ALA A 59 -10.89 3.34 -3.60
CA ALA A 59 -11.91 2.71 -2.77
C ALA A 59 -12.88 1.89 -3.65
N CYS A 60 -13.12 0.63 -3.27
CA CYS A 60 -14.05 -0.25 -3.98
C CYS A 60 -15.51 -0.02 -3.57
N ASP A 61 -15.75 0.56 -2.40
CA ASP A 61 -17.06 0.80 -1.83
C ASP A 61 -17.20 2.23 -1.26
N GLU A 62 -18.33 2.54 -0.65
CA GLU A 62 -18.63 3.87 -0.11
C GLU A 62 -18.18 4.09 1.34
N GLN A 63 -17.62 3.08 1.97
CA GLN A 63 -17.21 3.14 3.38
C GLN A 63 -15.99 4.06 3.59
N LEU A 64 -15.17 4.25 2.55
CA LEU A 64 -13.96 5.09 2.60
C LEU A 64 -14.15 6.37 1.78
N GLN A 65 -13.64 7.48 2.30
CA GLN A 65 -13.66 8.76 1.63
C GLN A 65 -12.30 9.12 1.04
N VAL A 66 -12.30 9.93 -0.01
CA VAL A 66 -11.06 10.47 -0.61
C VAL A 66 -10.31 11.31 0.44
N GLY A 67 -9.02 11.04 0.60
CA GLY A 67 -8.17 11.66 1.61
C GLY A 67 -8.08 10.88 2.93
N GLU A 68 -8.88 9.83 3.13
CA GLU A 68 -8.69 8.92 4.27
C GLU A 68 -7.47 8.03 4.06
N CYS A 69 -6.73 7.78 5.14
CA CYS A 69 -5.65 6.79 5.17
C CYS A 69 -6.13 5.52 5.87
N VAL A 70 -5.75 4.39 5.31
CA VAL A 70 -6.05 3.07 5.85
C VAL A 70 -4.79 2.24 6.03
N VAL A 71 -4.84 1.33 6.99
CA VAL A 71 -3.88 0.23 7.09
C VAL A 71 -4.48 -1.03 6.46
N VAL A 72 -3.75 -1.63 5.53
CA VAL A 72 -4.17 -2.86 4.85
C VAL A 72 -3.81 -4.06 5.72
N VAL A 73 -4.82 -4.77 6.21
CA VAL A 73 -4.64 -5.95 7.07
C VAL A 73 -4.79 -7.27 6.33
N SER A 74 -5.27 -7.24 5.10
CA SER A 74 -5.33 -8.41 4.21
C SER A 74 -5.24 -7.95 2.76
N ASP A 75 -4.43 -8.62 1.96
CA ASP A 75 -4.26 -8.33 0.52
C ASP A 75 -4.24 -9.63 -0.27
N CYS A 76 -4.76 -9.60 -1.48
CA CYS A 76 -4.67 -10.74 -2.41
C CYS A 76 -4.56 -10.24 -3.86
N VAL A 77 -3.98 -11.09 -4.71
CA VAL A 77 -3.96 -10.82 -6.16
C VAL A 77 -5.35 -11.07 -6.73
N ALA A 78 -5.92 -10.05 -7.37
CA ALA A 78 -7.21 -10.16 -8.05
C ALA A 78 -7.13 -11.09 -9.26
N GLY A 79 -8.22 -11.79 -9.55
CA GLY A 79 -8.35 -12.63 -10.74
C GLY A 79 -7.67 -13.99 -10.67
N LEU A 80 -6.97 -14.33 -9.60
CA LEU A 80 -6.46 -15.68 -9.41
C LEU A 80 -7.61 -16.66 -9.09
N PRO A 81 -7.56 -17.90 -9.61
CA PRO A 81 -8.47 -18.96 -9.17
C PRO A 81 -8.40 -19.14 -7.66
N ASN A 82 -9.54 -19.43 -7.01
CA ASN A 82 -9.60 -19.62 -5.55
C ASN A 82 -8.57 -20.61 -5.02
N ALA A 83 -8.28 -21.68 -5.77
CA ALA A 83 -7.26 -22.67 -5.40
C ALA A 83 -5.82 -22.12 -5.39
N CYS A 84 -5.58 -20.99 -6.06
CA CYS A 84 -4.28 -20.33 -6.15
C CYS A 84 -4.21 -19.03 -5.34
N ARG A 85 -5.32 -18.63 -4.74
CA ARG A 85 -5.41 -17.40 -3.95
C ARG A 85 -4.60 -17.50 -2.67
N ILE A 86 -3.83 -16.48 -2.40
CA ILE A 86 -3.11 -16.29 -1.14
C ILE A 86 -3.57 -14.96 -0.56
N ASP A 87 -4.04 -15.00 0.69
CA ASP A 87 -4.34 -13.82 1.47
C ASP A 87 -3.11 -13.43 2.30
N TYR A 88 -2.44 -12.36 1.89
CA TYR A 88 -1.29 -11.80 2.59
C TYR A 88 -1.78 -10.98 3.77
N LYS A 89 -1.43 -11.39 4.99
CA LYS A 89 -1.82 -10.67 6.21
C LYS A 89 -0.86 -9.51 6.46
N GLY A 90 -1.44 -8.36 6.81
CA GLY A 90 -0.74 -7.15 7.22
C GLY A 90 -0.94 -6.86 8.71
N GLU A 91 -0.09 -6.02 9.26
CA GLU A 91 -0.21 -5.53 10.63
C GLU A 91 -1.19 -4.36 10.71
N ALA A 92 -1.88 -4.22 11.84
CA ALA A 92 -2.63 -3.02 12.17
C ALA A 92 -1.67 -1.96 12.71
N TRP A 93 -2.00 -0.68 12.56
CA TRP A 93 -1.23 0.42 13.11
C TRP A 93 -2.15 1.47 13.76
N GLY A 94 -1.93 1.71 15.05
CA GLY A 94 -2.69 2.72 15.81
C GLY A 94 -4.20 2.60 15.66
N GLU A 95 -4.84 3.75 15.54
CA GLU A 95 -6.28 3.88 15.33
C GLU A 95 -6.67 4.01 13.83
N LEU A 96 -5.72 3.79 12.90
CA LEU A 96 -6.05 3.87 11.48
C LEU A 96 -7.15 2.86 11.10
N PRO A 97 -8.11 3.27 10.27
CA PRO A 97 -9.11 2.37 9.72
C PRO A 97 -8.44 1.19 9.01
N ARG A 98 -8.96 -0.01 9.24
CA ARG A 98 -8.47 -1.23 8.60
C ARG A 98 -9.20 -1.45 7.29
N ALA A 99 -8.46 -1.90 6.28
CA ALA A 99 -9.03 -2.26 4.99
C ALA A 99 -8.50 -3.61 4.49
N THR A 100 -9.28 -4.25 3.63
CA THR A 100 -8.81 -5.33 2.77
C THR A 100 -8.39 -4.74 1.42
N SER A 101 -7.45 -5.37 0.73
CA SER A 101 -6.92 -4.89 -0.53
C SER A 101 -6.97 -5.94 -1.62
N PHE A 102 -7.19 -5.48 -2.84
CA PHE A 102 -6.96 -6.24 -4.07
C PHE A 102 -5.75 -5.65 -4.80
N THR A 103 -4.71 -6.45 -4.98
CA THR A 103 -3.61 -6.12 -5.87
C THR A 103 -4.01 -6.50 -7.30
N VAL A 104 -4.08 -5.51 -8.17
CA VAL A 104 -4.53 -5.64 -9.56
C VAL A 104 -3.42 -5.31 -10.57
N ASN A 105 -3.55 -5.79 -11.81
CA ASN A 105 -2.68 -5.39 -12.91
C ASN A 105 -3.19 -4.16 -13.68
N ARG A 106 -4.46 -3.84 -13.53
CA ARG A 106 -5.12 -2.71 -14.18
C ARG A 106 -6.15 -2.09 -13.25
N THR A 107 -6.18 -0.77 -13.18
CA THR A 107 -7.18 -0.04 -12.39
C THR A 107 -8.60 -0.39 -12.86
N GLY A 108 -9.51 -0.61 -11.91
CA GLY A 108 -10.90 -1.03 -12.16
C GLY A 108 -11.07 -2.55 -12.35
N GLU A 109 -10.00 -3.33 -12.22
CA GLU A 109 -10.06 -4.78 -12.43
C GLU A 109 -10.88 -5.48 -11.35
N SER A 110 -10.80 -5.03 -10.10
CA SER A 110 -11.56 -5.59 -8.98
C SER A 110 -13.08 -5.54 -9.21
N LEU A 111 -13.59 -4.47 -9.82
CA LEU A 111 -15.02 -4.35 -10.17
C LEU A 111 -15.45 -5.38 -11.21
N SER A 112 -14.60 -5.61 -12.22
CA SER A 112 -14.92 -6.53 -13.32
C SER A 112 -14.90 -7.99 -12.90
N LEU A 113 -14.20 -8.32 -11.82
CA LEU A 113 -14.04 -9.68 -11.30
C LEU A 113 -15.05 -10.03 -10.20
N ASN A 114 -15.98 -9.12 -9.88
CA ASN A 114 -16.94 -9.29 -8.77
C ASN A 114 -16.21 -9.79 -7.50
N GLN A 115 -15.05 -9.25 -7.21
CA GLN A 115 -14.27 -9.60 -6.05
C GLN A 115 -15.05 -9.17 -4.80
N VAL A 116 -15.74 -10.11 -4.17
CA VAL A 116 -16.43 -9.88 -2.91
C VAL A 116 -15.47 -10.27 -1.80
N THR A 117 -15.17 -9.34 -0.92
CA THR A 117 -14.53 -9.70 0.36
C THR A 117 -15.57 -10.40 1.22
N GLN A 118 -15.20 -11.51 1.86
CA GLN A 118 -16.03 -12.11 2.89
C GLN A 118 -15.97 -11.32 4.21
N ASP A 119 -15.09 -10.33 4.25
CA ASP A 119 -14.85 -9.46 5.40
C ASP A 119 -15.82 -8.26 5.38
N THR A 120 -16.20 -7.82 6.57
CA THR A 120 -16.98 -6.59 6.78
C THR A 120 -16.13 -5.33 6.65
N LEU A 121 -14.82 -5.47 6.43
CA LEU A 121 -13.91 -4.35 6.27
C LEU A 121 -14.05 -3.72 4.87
N PRO A 122 -13.87 -2.40 4.78
CA PRO A 122 -13.85 -1.72 3.49
C PRO A 122 -12.73 -2.27 2.59
N ALA A 123 -12.99 -2.27 1.28
CA ALA A 123 -12.07 -2.80 0.28
C ALA A 123 -11.43 -1.69 -0.56
N ILE A 124 -10.19 -1.88 -0.91
CA ILE A 124 -9.42 -0.98 -1.79
C ILE A 124 -8.75 -1.74 -2.92
N GLU A 125 -8.38 -1.02 -3.97
CA GLU A 125 -7.61 -1.53 -5.11
C GLU A 125 -6.29 -0.77 -5.25
N GLN A 126 -5.20 -1.50 -5.43
CA GLN A 126 -3.86 -0.98 -5.69
C GLN A 126 -3.04 -2.00 -6.52
N MET A 127 -1.78 -1.73 -6.86
CA MET A 127 -1.08 -2.52 -7.87
C MET A 127 0.21 -3.21 -7.38
N GLU A 128 0.66 -3.05 -6.14
CA GLU A 128 1.98 -3.50 -5.65
C GLU A 128 1.94 -4.43 -4.42
N GLY A 129 0.93 -4.28 -3.58
CA GLY A 129 0.92 -4.80 -2.21
C GLY A 129 1.22 -6.28 -2.08
N ALA A 130 0.55 -7.13 -2.86
CA ALA A 130 0.73 -8.58 -2.78
C ALA A 130 2.18 -9.01 -3.11
N ALA A 131 2.85 -8.33 -4.05
CA ALA A 131 4.22 -8.66 -4.41
C ALA A 131 5.20 -8.33 -3.27
N VAL A 132 5.07 -7.15 -2.67
CA VAL A 132 5.91 -6.73 -1.53
C VAL A 132 5.62 -7.58 -0.29
N ALA A 133 4.35 -7.87 -0.02
CA ALA A 133 3.95 -8.75 1.08
C ALA A 133 4.51 -10.18 0.93
N ALA A 134 4.47 -10.73 -0.30
CA ALA A 134 5.04 -12.03 -0.61
C ALA A 134 6.54 -12.07 -0.33
N LEU A 135 7.27 -11.04 -0.75
CA LEU A 135 8.69 -10.90 -0.47
C LEU A 135 8.95 -10.84 1.04
N CYS A 136 8.34 -9.90 1.76
CA CYS A 136 8.57 -9.73 3.20
C CYS A 136 8.30 -11.02 3.97
N ARG A 137 7.21 -11.73 3.64
CA ARG A 137 6.89 -13.04 4.20
C ARG A 137 7.98 -14.07 3.92
N SER A 138 8.54 -14.10 2.69
CA SER A 138 9.53 -15.10 2.29
C SER A 138 10.87 -14.94 3.00
N VAL A 139 11.23 -13.71 3.38
CA VAL A 139 12.49 -13.38 4.04
C VAL A 139 12.35 -13.07 5.54
N GLY A 140 11.12 -13.11 6.08
CA GLY A 140 10.86 -12.91 7.51
C GLY A 140 11.04 -11.46 7.98
N VAL A 141 10.76 -10.47 7.12
CA VAL A 141 10.81 -9.05 7.45
C VAL A 141 9.39 -8.56 7.81
N GLU A 142 9.27 -7.75 8.86
CA GLU A 142 7.99 -7.12 9.23
C GLU A 142 7.45 -6.26 8.09
N TYR A 143 6.14 -6.33 7.86
CA TYR A 143 5.48 -5.64 6.76
C TYR A 143 4.29 -4.84 7.24
N LEU A 144 4.30 -3.54 6.94
CA LEU A 144 3.19 -2.62 7.14
C LEU A 144 2.77 -2.03 5.80
N HIS A 145 1.47 -2.00 5.51
CA HIS A 145 0.92 -1.52 4.25
C HIS A 145 -0.08 -0.39 4.49
N LEU A 146 0.27 0.81 4.04
CA LEU A 146 -0.52 2.02 4.20
C LEU A 146 -0.99 2.54 2.85
N ARG A 147 -2.26 2.92 2.76
CA ARG A 147 -2.82 3.54 1.56
C ARG A 147 -3.68 4.75 1.92
N ALA A 148 -3.55 5.80 1.10
CA ALA A 148 -4.47 6.94 1.14
C ALA A 148 -5.41 6.88 -0.05
N ILE A 149 -6.69 7.11 0.19
CA ILE A 149 -7.72 7.02 -0.85
C ILE A 149 -7.63 8.23 -1.76
N SER A 150 -7.34 8.01 -3.03
CA SER A 150 -7.27 9.06 -4.07
C SER A 150 -8.53 9.18 -4.92
N ASN A 151 -9.33 8.12 -4.99
CA ASN A 151 -10.48 8.00 -5.90
C ASN A 151 -11.37 6.81 -5.49
N ARG A 152 -12.55 6.74 -6.08
CA ARG A 152 -13.29 5.48 -6.17
C ARG A 152 -12.80 4.69 -7.37
N VAL A 153 -12.83 3.37 -7.30
CA VAL A 153 -12.36 2.51 -8.40
C VAL A 153 -13.14 2.78 -9.72
N SER A 154 -14.40 3.22 -9.61
CA SER A 154 -15.23 3.61 -10.76
C SER A 154 -14.91 4.97 -11.37
N ASP A 155 -14.11 5.81 -10.69
CA ASP A 155 -13.83 7.17 -11.13
C ASP A 155 -12.91 7.21 -12.36
N LYS A 156 -13.11 8.21 -13.22
CA LYS A 156 -12.17 8.50 -14.30
C LYS A 156 -10.87 9.06 -13.74
N ARG A 157 -9.76 8.81 -14.42
CA ARG A 157 -8.44 9.30 -14.01
C ARG A 157 -8.40 10.82 -13.75
N SER A 158 -9.16 11.61 -14.47
CA SER A 158 -9.25 13.07 -14.28
C SER A 158 -9.95 13.51 -12.99
N GLU A 159 -10.65 12.60 -12.32
CA GLU A 159 -11.39 12.84 -11.08
C GLU A 159 -10.56 12.49 -9.84
N TRP A 160 -9.43 11.83 -10.02
CA TRP A 160 -8.56 11.41 -8.93
C TRP A 160 -7.98 12.61 -8.17
N ARG A 161 -8.03 12.55 -6.86
CA ARG A 161 -7.52 13.57 -5.93
C ARG A 161 -6.14 13.19 -5.38
N VAL A 162 -5.22 12.89 -6.29
CA VAL A 162 -3.87 12.41 -5.95
C VAL A 162 -3.11 13.34 -4.99
N PRO A 163 -3.07 14.68 -5.18
CA PRO A 163 -2.39 15.56 -4.23
C PRO A 163 -2.95 15.48 -2.82
N GLN A 164 -4.29 15.45 -2.68
CA GLN A 164 -4.94 15.34 -1.38
C GLN A 164 -4.60 14.02 -0.66
N ALA A 165 -4.58 12.90 -1.41
CA ALA A 165 -4.21 11.61 -0.85
C ALA A 165 -2.74 11.57 -0.40
N ILE A 166 -1.81 12.13 -1.19
CA ILE A 166 -0.39 12.23 -0.84
C ILE A 166 -0.19 13.08 0.42
N ASP A 167 -0.91 14.19 0.55
CA ASP A 167 -0.85 15.04 1.74
C ASP A 167 -1.29 14.28 3.00
N ALA A 168 -2.42 13.57 2.92
CA ALA A 168 -2.93 12.76 4.03
C ALA A 168 -1.97 11.62 4.40
N LEU A 169 -1.46 10.89 3.39
CA LEU A 169 -0.48 9.82 3.60
C LEU A 169 0.79 10.34 4.27
N THR A 170 1.31 11.47 3.80
CA THR A 170 2.50 12.10 4.37
C THR A 170 2.30 12.47 5.83
N ALA A 171 1.14 13.01 6.20
CA ALA A 171 0.82 13.36 7.59
C ALA A 171 0.85 12.11 8.49
N VAL A 172 0.20 11.02 8.08
CA VAL A 172 0.21 9.74 8.81
C VAL A 172 1.62 9.20 8.98
N LEU A 173 2.44 9.20 7.91
CA LEU A 173 3.81 8.71 7.99
C LEU A 173 4.68 9.55 8.94
N LEU A 174 4.49 10.87 8.99
CA LEU A 174 5.19 11.75 9.93
C LEU A 174 4.78 11.47 11.39
N ASP A 175 3.50 11.21 11.65
CA ASP A 175 3.01 10.86 12.98
C ASP A 175 3.58 9.49 13.43
N MET A 176 3.62 8.51 12.54
CA MET A 176 4.27 7.22 12.79
C MET A 176 5.74 7.37 13.18
N CYS A 177 6.48 8.25 12.50
CA CYS A 177 7.87 8.50 12.84
C CYS A 177 8.04 9.11 14.24
N ARG A 178 7.11 9.97 14.69
CA ARG A 178 7.13 10.56 16.03
C ARG A 178 6.86 9.53 17.13
N GLU A 179 5.86 8.67 16.92
CA GLU A 179 5.48 7.63 17.89
C GLU A 179 6.55 6.55 18.07
N SER A 180 7.23 6.20 16.97
CA SER A 180 8.23 5.13 16.95
C SER A 180 9.63 5.61 17.39
N GLY A 181 9.83 6.90 17.63
CA GLY A 181 11.16 7.48 17.92
C GLY A 181 12.18 7.30 16.79
N MET A 182 11.65 7.11 15.57
CA MET A 182 12.43 6.91 14.34
C MET A 182 12.66 8.23 13.61
#